data_fbef034f6589610fc75580d921620521
#
_entry.id   fbef034f6589610fc75580d921620521
#
_cell.length_a   1.000
_cell.length_b   1.000
_cell.length_c   1.000
_cell.angle_alpha   90.00
_cell.angle_beta   90.00
_cell.angle_gamma   90.00
#
_symmetry.space_group_name_H-M   'P 1'
#
loop_
_entity.id
_entity.type
_entity.pdbx_description
1 polymer ?
#
loop_
_entity_poly.entity_id
_entity_poly.type
_entity_poly.pdbx_seq_one_letter_code
_entity_poly.pdbx_strand_id
1 'polypeptide(L)'
;MDVPVRFIDSIINNPLLMQFLVHRWFFLLEYDPRLDQLRVYDTRSRTLETLDAYLGSEKPEHATIFAEDRWKMRALLTGELFGPLEMRFVSPEGVYYSREVDARPVEDPARGTLYVGYAKDITDQKNQTQELLEQARHDSLTQLYNNRTGKELIDRYLQAKDPYASCGMLVIDLDFFKNVNDRYGHLFGDKVLQEFARMLRTLFRSSDILVRFGGDEFVAFLKDIPNTTLLQKTRQLSESVQQVKFWENDYRMTCSIGACFLPENTAGYSFPFSAMIQKYRP
;
A
#
# COMPACT_ATOMS: atom_id res chain seq x y z
N MET A 1 -32.03 30.27 35.11
CA MET A 1 -30.79 29.48 35.11
C MET A 1 -30.59 29.03 33.68
N ASP A 2 -29.67 29.71 33.00
CA ASP A 2 -29.34 29.30 31.62
C ASP A 2 -28.71 27.90 31.68
N VAL A 3 -29.35 26.96 31.00
CA VAL A 3 -28.75 25.63 30.80
C VAL A 3 -27.47 25.83 29.99
N PRO A 4 -26.32 25.40 30.49
CA PRO A 4 -25.08 25.60 29.75
C PRO A 4 -25.19 24.91 28.39
N VAL A 5 -25.00 25.69 27.34
CA VAL A 5 -25.09 25.19 25.94
C VAL A 5 -23.94 24.20 25.72
N ARG A 6 -24.25 22.96 25.41
CA ARG A 6 -23.24 21.95 25.11
C ARG A 6 -22.45 22.34 23.87
N PHE A 7 -21.17 21.95 23.80
CA PHE A 7 -20.27 22.32 22.71
C PHE A 7 -20.82 21.96 21.32
N ILE A 8 -21.28 20.73 21.15
CA ILE A 8 -21.91 20.30 19.89
C ILE A 8 -23.14 21.13 19.59
N ASP A 9 -24.01 21.42 20.58
CA ASP A 9 -25.23 22.21 20.41
C ASP A 9 -24.87 23.65 19.98
N SER A 10 -23.77 24.22 20.49
CA SER A 10 -23.33 25.56 20.10
C SER A 10 -22.88 25.61 18.62
N ILE A 11 -22.29 24.54 18.11
CA ILE A 11 -21.91 24.43 16.71
C ILE A 11 -23.13 24.20 15.81
N ILE A 12 -24.01 23.27 16.17
CA ILE A 12 -25.21 22.95 15.40
C ILE A 12 -26.09 24.17 15.23
N ASN A 13 -26.25 24.98 16.29
CA ASN A 13 -27.06 26.19 16.29
C ASN A 13 -26.37 27.39 15.62
N ASN A 14 -25.15 27.26 15.14
CA ASN A 14 -24.45 28.32 14.40
C ASN A 14 -24.48 28.05 12.89
N PRO A 15 -25.31 28.76 12.10
CA PRO A 15 -25.49 28.48 10.67
C PRO A 15 -24.19 28.65 9.85
N LEU A 16 -23.32 29.61 10.23
CA LEU A 16 -22.06 29.86 9.53
C LEU A 16 -21.08 28.73 9.74
N LEU A 17 -20.94 28.24 10.99
CA LEU A 17 -20.07 27.08 11.28
C LEU A 17 -20.62 25.83 10.60
N MET A 18 -21.92 25.60 10.63
CA MET A 18 -22.55 24.46 9.98
C MET A 18 -22.37 24.50 8.46
N GLN A 19 -22.50 25.66 7.82
CA GLN A 19 -22.25 25.80 6.38
C GLN A 19 -20.80 25.45 6.02
N PHE A 20 -19.83 25.83 6.85
CA PHE A 20 -18.42 25.48 6.66
C PHE A 20 -18.15 24.00 6.85
N LEU A 21 -18.75 23.36 7.85
CA LEU A 21 -18.54 21.96 8.22
C LEU A 21 -19.23 20.97 7.27
N VAL A 22 -20.40 21.31 6.71
CA VAL A 22 -21.17 20.46 5.79
C VAL A 22 -20.39 20.14 4.50
N HIS A 23 -19.52 21.04 4.04
CA HIS A 23 -18.67 20.79 2.88
C HIS A 23 -17.51 19.80 3.15
N ARG A 24 -17.25 19.51 4.43
CA ARG A 24 -16.20 18.57 4.86
C ARG A 24 -16.84 17.59 5.84
N TRP A 25 -17.02 16.38 5.44
CA TRP A 25 -17.64 15.36 6.27
C TRP A 25 -16.81 15.09 7.54
N PHE A 26 -17.31 15.56 8.67
CA PHE A 26 -16.76 15.34 10.00
C PHE A 26 -17.80 14.72 10.92
N PHE A 27 -17.31 13.98 11.90
CA PHE A 27 -18.07 13.66 13.11
C PHE A 27 -17.53 14.56 14.20
N LEU A 28 -18.39 15.37 14.82
CA LEU A 28 -18.02 16.16 16.00
C LEU A 28 -18.18 15.28 17.22
N LEU A 29 -17.22 15.36 18.14
CA LEU A 29 -17.15 14.54 19.35
C LEU A 29 -17.20 15.45 20.57
N GLU A 30 -18.03 15.08 21.57
CA GLU A 30 -18.05 15.68 22.90
C GLU A 30 -18.15 14.56 23.92
N TYR A 31 -17.12 14.36 24.74
CA TYR A 31 -17.09 13.35 25.80
C TYR A 31 -17.10 14.02 27.17
N ASP A 32 -18.06 13.64 28.03
CA ASP A 32 -18.15 14.01 29.44
C ASP A 32 -17.66 12.84 30.31
N PRO A 33 -16.47 12.94 30.92
CA PRO A 33 -15.91 11.84 31.70
C PRO A 33 -16.69 11.56 33.01
N ARG A 34 -17.45 12.53 33.53
CA ARG A 34 -18.25 12.35 34.75
C ARG A 34 -19.49 11.52 34.51
N LEU A 35 -20.04 11.60 33.30
CA LEU A 35 -21.22 10.84 32.89
C LEU A 35 -20.81 9.58 32.12
N ASP A 36 -19.52 9.45 31.76
CA ASP A 36 -19.01 8.47 30.81
C ASP A 36 -19.86 8.45 29.51
N GLN A 37 -20.14 9.64 28.99
CA GLN A 37 -21.07 9.86 27.87
C GLN A 37 -20.33 10.49 26.69
N LEU A 38 -20.36 9.82 25.53
CA LEU A 38 -19.87 10.35 24.27
C LEU A 38 -21.04 10.77 23.38
N ARG A 39 -21.05 12.02 22.96
CA ARG A 39 -21.94 12.55 21.93
C ARG A 39 -21.21 12.65 20.61
N VAL A 40 -21.84 12.17 19.56
CA VAL A 40 -21.28 12.17 18.20
C VAL A 40 -22.28 12.80 17.26
N TYR A 41 -21.89 13.87 16.58
CA TYR A 41 -22.71 14.52 15.58
C TYR A 41 -22.11 14.30 14.18
N ASP A 42 -22.86 13.63 13.33
CA ASP A 42 -22.53 13.48 11.93
C ASP A 42 -22.98 14.72 11.13
N THR A 43 -22.01 15.46 10.60
CA THR A 43 -22.28 16.70 9.85
C THR A 43 -22.96 16.44 8.50
N ARG A 44 -22.87 15.23 7.93
CA ARG A 44 -23.48 14.86 6.64
C ARG A 44 -24.93 14.46 6.80
N SER A 45 -25.22 13.50 7.67
CA SER A 45 -26.60 13.05 7.96
C SER A 45 -27.34 14.01 8.85
N ARG A 46 -26.63 14.94 9.54
CA ARG A 46 -27.14 15.85 10.56
C ARG A 46 -27.82 15.14 11.73
N THR A 47 -27.27 13.97 12.08
CA THR A 47 -27.76 13.18 13.21
C THR A 47 -26.84 13.33 14.41
N LEU A 48 -27.43 13.41 15.58
CA LEU A 48 -26.76 13.42 16.88
C LEU A 48 -27.03 12.08 17.59
N GLU A 49 -25.97 11.36 17.89
CA GLU A 49 -25.99 10.12 18.67
C GLU A 49 -25.38 10.38 20.05
N THR A 50 -25.95 9.75 21.07
CA THR A 50 -25.43 9.81 22.44
C THR A 50 -25.19 8.39 22.93
N LEU A 51 -23.95 8.12 23.33
CA LEU A 51 -23.49 6.82 23.77
C LEU A 51 -23.14 6.89 25.26
N ASP A 52 -23.93 6.23 26.09
CA ASP A 52 -23.75 6.17 27.53
C ASP A 52 -22.81 5.04 27.93
N ALA A 53 -22.12 5.19 29.04
CA ALA A 53 -21.10 4.25 29.55
C ALA A 53 -20.04 3.90 28.51
N TYR A 54 -19.54 4.91 27.78
CA TYR A 54 -18.74 4.71 26.57
C TYR A 54 -17.40 4.03 26.86
N LEU A 55 -16.68 4.45 27.90
CA LEU A 55 -15.41 3.83 28.30
C LEU A 55 -15.59 2.71 29.33
N GLY A 56 -16.68 2.71 30.10
CA GLY A 56 -16.96 1.75 31.17
C GLY A 56 -17.69 0.49 30.72
N SER A 57 -18.26 0.46 29.53
CA SER A 57 -18.97 -0.71 29.02
C SER A 57 -18.01 -1.79 28.52
N GLU A 58 -18.13 -3.00 29.05
CA GLU A 58 -17.46 -4.20 28.48
C GLU A 58 -18.17 -4.71 27.21
N LYS A 59 -19.39 -4.24 26.94
CA LYS A 59 -20.17 -4.67 25.78
C LYS A 59 -19.74 -3.89 24.54
N PRO A 60 -19.55 -4.57 23.41
CA PRO A 60 -19.09 -3.97 22.16
C PRO A 60 -20.22 -3.28 21.37
N GLU A 61 -21.21 -2.66 22.01
CA GLU A 61 -22.18 -1.83 21.29
C GLU A 61 -21.50 -0.63 20.59
N HIS A 62 -20.26 -0.33 21.01
CA HIS A 62 -19.36 0.61 20.35
C HIS A 62 -18.34 -0.08 19.43
N ALA A 63 -18.68 -1.28 18.95
CA ALA A 63 -17.84 -2.14 18.11
C ALA A 63 -17.57 -1.57 16.70
N THR A 64 -17.72 -0.26 16.52
CA THR A 64 -17.31 0.41 15.28
C THR A 64 -15.80 0.61 15.22
N ILE A 65 -15.08 0.61 16.36
CA ILE A 65 -13.61 0.73 16.36
C ILE A 65 -12.97 -0.65 16.41
N PHE A 66 -11.98 -0.87 15.55
CA PHE A 66 -11.21 -2.10 15.52
C PHE A 66 -10.59 -2.39 16.89
N ALA A 67 -10.63 -3.65 17.33
CA ALA A 67 -10.22 -4.02 18.70
C ALA A 67 -8.81 -3.52 19.07
N GLU A 68 -7.88 -3.61 18.12
CA GLU A 68 -6.49 -3.17 18.28
C GLU A 68 -6.32 -1.65 18.38
N ASP A 69 -7.32 -0.86 17.95
CA ASP A 69 -7.26 0.61 17.95
C ASP A 69 -8.08 1.24 19.08
N ARG A 70 -8.87 0.46 19.85
CA ARG A 70 -9.74 0.97 20.93
C ARG A 70 -8.99 1.72 22.02
N TRP A 71 -7.77 1.28 22.33
CA TRP A 71 -6.92 1.94 23.33
C TRP A 71 -6.58 3.39 22.93
N LYS A 72 -6.47 3.70 21.63
CA LYS A 72 -6.22 5.05 21.14
C LYS A 72 -7.35 6.00 21.46
N MET A 73 -8.60 5.56 21.26
CA MET A 73 -9.78 6.35 21.61
C MET A 73 -9.86 6.59 23.13
N ARG A 74 -9.61 5.55 23.94
CA ARG A 74 -9.54 5.71 25.39
C ARG A 74 -8.49 6.76 25.76
N ALA A 75 -7.28 6.63 25.25
CA ALA A 75 -6.18 7.53 25.57
C ALA A 75 -6.44 9.00 25.16
N LEU A 76 -7.16 9.21 24.02
CA LEU A 76 -7.61 10.56 23.64
C LEU A 76 -8.66 11.13 24.60
N LEU A 77 -9.64 10.32 25.00
CA LEU A 77 -10.75 10.77 25.85
C LEU A 77 -10.41 10.83 27.34
N THR A 78 -9.24 10.30 27.74
CA THR A 78 -8.69 10.45 29.11
C THR A 78 -7.57 11.46 29.20
N GLY A 79 -7.13 12.03 28.06
CA GLY A 79 -6.03 13.00 28.02
C GLY A 79 -4.65 12.38 28.17
N GLU A 80 -4.51 11.06 28.02
CA GLU A 80 -3.21 10.37 28.00
C GLU A 80 -2.44 10.59 26.70
N LEU A 81 -3.16 10.80 25.59
CA LEU A 81 -2.59 11.15 24.30
C LEU A 81 -3.27 12.39 23.72
N PHE A 82 -2.55 13.10 22.86
CA PHE A 82 -3.02 14.26 22.11
C PHE A 82 -2.60 14.17 20.66
N GLY A 83 -3.36 14.85 19.79
CA GLY A 83 -3.07 14.99 18.37
C GLY A 83 -3.92 14.04 17.54
N PRO A 84 -4.01 14.26 16.24
CA PRO A 84 -4.79 13.37 15.42
C PRO A 84 -4.19 11.96 15.39
N LEU A 85 -5.02 10.97 15.74
CA LEU A 85 -4.67 9.55 15.69
C LEU A 85 -5.50 8.86 14.62
N GLU A 86 -4.84 8.06 13.81
CA GLU A 86 -5.53 7.20 12.86
C GLU A 86 -6.08 5.95 13.54
N MET A 87 -7.36 5.68 13.31
CA MET A 87 -8.06 4.50 13.82
C MET A 87 -8.86 3.83 12.71
N ARG A 88 -8.92 2.50 12.78
CA ARG A 88 -9.74 1.68 11.89
C ARG A 88 -11.12 1.49 12.50
N PHE A 89 -12.14 1.65 11.68
CA PHE A 89 -13.53 1.46 12.02
C PHE A 89 -14.13 0.36 11.15
N VAL A 90 -15.20 -0.23 11.62
CA VAL A 90 -15.98 -1.23 10.87
C VAL A 90 -17.45 -0.85 10.96
N SER A 91 -18.15 -0.84 9.81
CA SER A 91 -19.59 -0.62 9.80
C SER A 91 -20.34 -1.88 10.28
N PRO A 92 -21.63 -1.77 10.61
CA PRO A 92 -22.45 -2.95 10.92
C PRO A 92 -22.51 -3.98 9.79
N GLU A 93 -22.32 -3.54 8.53
CA GLU A 93 -22.26 -4.39 7.34
C GLU A 93 -20.87 -5.02 7.11
N GLY A 94 -19.91 -4.77 8.01
CA GLY A 94 -18.56 -5.31 7.93
C GLY A 94 -17.60 -4.55 6.98
N VAL A 95 -17.98 -3.36 6.54
CA VAL A 95 -17.11 -2.51 5.70
C VAL A 95 -16.10 -1.78 6.58
N TYR A 96 -14.82 -1.86 6.20
CA TYR A 96 -13.73 -1.19 6.91
C TYR A 96 -13.48 0.21 6.35
N TYR A 97 -13.25 1.15 7.26
CA TYR A 97 -12.85 2.51 6.92
C TYR A 97 -11.89 3.09 7.97
N SER A 98 -11.10 4.06 7.56
CA SER A 98 -10.12 4.72 8.42
C SER A 98 -10.58 6.13 8.78
N ARG A 99 -10.46 6.49 10.05
CA ARG A 99 -10.69 7.86 10.50
C ARG A 99 -9.48 8.43 11.20
N GLU A 100 -9.24 9.69 10.96
CA GLU A 100 -8.38 10.54 11.77
C GLU A 100 -9.26 11.13 12.88
N VAL A 101 -8.87 10.89 14.14
CA VAL A 101 -9.62 11.33 15.33
C VAL A 101 -8.70 12.20 16.18
N ASP A 102 -9.16 13.40 16.54
CA ASP A 102 -8.51 14.27 17.52
C ASP A 102 -9.54 14.71 18.57
N ALA A 103 -9.11 14.79 19.82
CA ALA A 103 -9.90 15.31 20.91
C ALA A 103 -9.01 16.09 21.89
N ARG A 104 -9.53 17.20 22.42
CA ARG A 104 -8.83 18.10 23.32
C ARG A 104 -9.64 18.36 24.56
N PRO A 105 -9.01 18.49 25.73
CA PRO A 105 -9.68 18.91 26.94
C PRO A 105 -10.13 20.37 26.83
N VAL A 106 -11.36 20.65 27.24
CA VAL A 106 -11.94 21.99 27.34
C VAL A 106 -12.60 22.10 28.70
N GLU A 107 -12.33 23.18 29.43
CA GLU A 107 -12.93 23.44 30.71
C GLU A 107 -14.32 24.06 30.51
N ASP A 108 -15.34 23.36 30.97
CA ASP A 108 -16.72 23.87 31.05
C ASP A 108 -17.04 24.30 32.49
N PRO A 109 -17.49 25.56 32.75
CA PRO A 109 -17.70 26.07 34.10
C PRO A 109 -18.69 25.26 34.91
N ALA A 110 -19.67 24.61 34.28
CA ALA A 110 -20.73 23.84 34.95
C ALA A 110 -20.40 22.34 35.02
N ARG A 111 -19.63 21.83 34.06
CA ARG A 111 -19.39 20.39 33.87
C ARG A 111 -17.94 19.95 34.08
N GLY A 112 -17.00 20.90 34.33
CA GLY A 112 -15.56 20.60 34.45
C GLY A 112 -14.96 20.24 33.11
N THR A 113 -13.89 19.45 33.14
CA THR A 113 -13.17 19.07 31.91
C THR A 113 -14.01 18.17 31.03
N LEU A 114 -14.20 18.59 29.80
CA LEU A 114 -14.80 17.83 28.69
C LEU A 114 -13.72 17.56 27.64
N TYR A 115 -13.90 16.50 26.85
CA TYR A 115 -13.05 16.27 25.67
C TYR A 115 -13.88 16.53 24.43
N VAL A 116 -13.44 17.50 23.62
CA VAL A 116 -14.13 17.90 22.39
C VAL A 116 -13.21 17.72 21.20
N GLY A 117 -13.76 17.32 20.07
CA GLY A 117 -12.95 17.02 18.91
C GLY A 117 -13.72 16.65 17.68
N TYR A 118 -13.03 15.96 16.79
CA TYR A 118 -13.60 15.50 15.53
C TYR A 118 -13.08 14.12 15.15
N ALA A 119 -13.84 13.43 14.31
CA ALA A 119 -13.36 12.31 13.53
C ALA A 119 -13.62 12.60 12.05
N LYS A 120 -12.58 12.49 11.22
CA LYS A 120 -12.60 12.73 9.77
C LYS A 120 -12.38 11.41 9.05
N ASP A 121 -13.23 11.08 8.08
CA ASP A 121 -12.99 9.94 7.21
C ASP A 121 -11.79 10.22 6.28
N ILE A 122 -10.81 9.34 6.32
CA ILE A 122 -9.58 9.40 5.50
C ILE A 122 -9.42 8.17 4.60
N THR A 123 -10.48 7.37 4.45
CA THR A 123 -10.45 6.11 3.69
C THR A 123 -10.07 6.35 2.24
N ASP A 124 -10.76 7.27 1.56
CA ASP A 124 -10.46 7.61 0.16
C ASP A 124 -9.05 8.18 0.00
N GLN A 125 -8.63 9.05 0.93
CA GLN A 125 -7.27 9.60 0.91
C GLN A 125 -6.21 8.50 1.05
N LYS A 126 -6.44 7.51 1.93
CA LYS A 126 -5.53 6.37 2.09
C LYS A 126 -5.52 5.47 0.87
N ASN A 127 -6.69 5.16 0.32
CA ASN A 127 -6.81 4.35 -0.89
C ASN A 127 -6.09 5.02 -2.07
N GLN A 128 -6.31 6.29 -2.30
CA GLN A 128 -5.61 7.06 -3.35
C GLN A 128 -4.10 7.08 -3.13
N THR A 129 -3.65 7.29 -1.89
CA THR A 129 -2.23 7.27 -1.56
C THR A 129 -1.62 5.89 -1.82
N GLN A 130 -2.33 4.83 -1.43
CA GLN A 130 -1.89 3.45 -1.67
C GLN A 130 -1.84 3.12 -3.17
N GLU A 131 -2.85 3.54 -3.93
CA GLU A 131 -2.89 3.37 -5.38
C GLU A 131 -1.73 4.09 -6.07
N LEU A 132 -1.45 5.33 -5.68
CA LEU A 132 -0.31 6.09 -6.19
C LEU A 132 1.03 5.42 -5.85
N LEU A 133 1.18 4.88 -4.63
CA LEU A 133 2.35 4.13 -4.22
C LEU A 133 2.51 2.85 -5.05
N GLU A 134 1.44 2.10 -5.27
CA GLU A 134 1.48 0.90 -6.12
C GLU A 134 1.80 1.24 -7.58
N GLN A 135 1.22 2.31 -8.14
CA GLN A 135 1.58 2.80 -9.48
C GLN A 135 3.07 3.21 -9.56
N ALA A 136 3.58 3.90 -8.52
CA ALA A 136 4.99 4.30 -8.46
C ALA A 136 5.97 3.10 -8.32
N ARG A 137 5.49 1.91 -7.98
CA ARG A 137 6.29 0.68 -7.85
C ARG A 137 6.49 -0.06 -9.16
N HIS A 138 5.63 0.18 -10.15
CA HIS A 138 5.64 -0.54 -11.41
C HIS A 138 6.17 0.33 -12.55
N ASP A 139 6.72 -0.32 -13.58
CA ASP A 139 7.01 0.29 -14.86
C ASP A 139 5.68 0.54 -15.61
N SER A 140 5.46 1.76 -16.06
CA SER A 140 4.17 2.19 -16.65
C SER A 140 3.83 1.45 -17.95
N LEU A 141 4.84 1.02 -18.71
CA LEU A 141 4.65 0.32 -19.98
C LEU A 141 4.37 -1.16 -19.78
N THR A 142 5.19 -1.82 -18.96
CA THR A 142 5.20 -3.29 -18.84
C THR A 142 4.44 -3.80 -17.62
N GLN A 143 4.15 -2.95 -16.65
CA GLN A 143 3.52 -3.30 -15.38
C GLN A 143 4.32 -4.34 -14.55
N LEU A 144 5.59 -4.58 -14.86
CA LEU A 144 6.52 -5.25 -13.98
C LEU A 144 7.01 -4.28 -12.91
N TYR A 145 7.66 -4.76 -11.87
CA TYR A 145 8.31 -3.83 -10.94
C TYR A 145 9.34 -2.97 -11.69
N ASN A 146 9.39 -1.68 -11.36
CA ASN A 146 10.46 -0.83 -11.87
C ASN A 146 11.78 -1.15 -11.14
N ASN A 147 12.90 -0.63 -11.65
CA ASN A 147 14.24 -0.86 -11.14
C ASN A 147 14.36 -0.57 -9.63
N ARG A 148 13.84 0.57 -9.17
CA ARG A 148 13.90 0.96 -7.75
C ARG A 148 13.19 -0.06 -6.86
N THR A 149 11.96 -0.39 -7.17
CA THR A 149 11.16 -1.35 -6.39
C THR A 149 11.74 -2.75 -6.44
N GLY A 150 12.20 -3.19 -7.64
CA GLY A 150 12.86 -4.48 -7.80
C GLY A 150 14.06 -4.62 -6.88
N LYS A 151 14.92 -3.61 -6.85
CA LYS A 151 16.08 -3.55 -5.96
C LYS A 151 15.66 -3.65 -4.48
N GLU A 152 14.72 -2.81 -4.05
CA GLU A 152 14.23 -2.81 -2.66
C GLU A 152 13.66 -4.18 -2.23
N LEU A 153 12.90 -4.84 -3.11
CA LEU A 153 12.29 -6.14 -2.82
C LEU A 153 13.33 -7.27 -2.76
N ILE A 154 14.30 -7.26 -3.67
CA ILE A 154 15.36 -8.28 -3.72
C ILE A 154 16.29 -8.11 -2.52
N ASP A 155 16.74 -6.89 -2.23
CA ASP A 155 17.61 -6.61 -1.09
C ASP A 155 16.92 -7.00 0.23
N ARG A 156 15.64 -6.69 0.38
CA ARG A 156 14.84 -7.09 1.56
C ARG A 156 14.76 -8.62 1.70
N TYR A 157 14.48 -9.32 0.60
CA TYR A 157 14.45 -10.78 0.61
C TYR A 157 15.82 -11.36 1.00
N LEU A 158 16.91 -10.87 0.42
CA LEU A 158 18.27 -11.35 0.71
C LEU A 158 18.69 -11.12 2.17
N GLN A 159 18.22 -10.03 2.79
CA GLN A 159 18.47 -9.74 4.22
C GLN A 159 17.66 -10.64 5.15
N ALA A 160 16.44 -11.00 4.76
CA ALA A 160 15.50 -11.76 5.60
C ALA A 160 15.42 -13.25 5.27
N LYS A 161 16.09 -13.72 4.19
CA LYS A 161 16.00 -15.11 3.74
C LYS A 161 16.53 -16.08 4.79
N ASP A 162 15.88 -17.24 4.89
CA ASP A 162 16.41 -18.37 5.66
C ASP A 162 17.83 -18.74 5.16
N PRO A 163 18.80 -18.99 6.05
CA PRO A 163 20.15 -19.45 5.65
C PRO A 163 20.13 -20.69 4.75
N TYR A 164 19.13 -21.54 4.89
CA TYR A 164 18.96 -22.75 4.07
C TYR A 164 18.18 -22.52 2.76
N ALA A 165 17.62 -21.33 2.56
CA ALA A 165 16.97 -20.99 1.30
C ALA A 165 18.00 -20.67 0.21
N SER A 166 17.80 -21.20 -0.98
CA SER A 166 18.57 -20.85 -2.17
C SER A 166 17.71 -20.03 -3.13
N CYS A 167 18.32 -19.17 -3.92
CA CYS A 167 17.61 -18.33 -4.88
C CYS A 167 18.42 -18.18 -6.18
N GLY A 168 17.77 -17.71 -7.23
CA GLY A 168 18.40 -17.48 -8.51
C GLY A 168 17.97 -16.15 -9.13
N MET A 169 18.84 -15.60 -9.97
CA MET A 169 18.58 -14.37 -10.71
C MET A 169 18.91 -14.57 -12.19
N LEU A 170 18.02 -14.13 -13.04
CA LEU A 170 18.25 -14.00 -14.47
C LEU A 170 18.30 -12.51 -14.82
N VAL A 171 19.36 -12.10 -15.51
CA VAL A 171 19.47 -10.78 -16.15
C VAL A 171 19.27 -11.00 -17.63
N ILE A 172 18.35 -10.29 -18.23
CA ILE A 172 17.83 -10.54 -19.58
C ILE A 172 17.89 -9.25 -20.36
N ASP A 173 18.42 -9.31 -21.56
CA ASP A 173 18.52 -8.21 -22.52
C ASP A 173 17.89 -8.63 -23.85
N LEU A 174 17.02 -7.78 -24.42
CA LEU A 174 16.41 -8.09 -25.73
C LEU A 174 17.37 -7.75 -26.86
N ASP A 175 17.78 -8.76 -27.61
CA ASP A 175 18.76 -8.59 -28.67
C ASP A 175 18.28 -7.63 -29.77
N PHE A 176 19.16 -6.70 -30.15
CA PHE A 176 18.92 -5.75 -31.24
C PHE A 176 17.67 -4.87 -31.08
N PHE A 177 17.20 -4.65 -29.86
CA PHE A 177 15.97 -3.88 -29.61
C PHE A 177 16.00 -2.47 -30.22
N LYS A 178 17.16 -1.81 -30.23
CA LYS A 178 17.32 -0.53 -30.92
C LYS A 178 16.95 -0.63 -32.40
N ASN A 179 17.37 -1.70 -33.08
CA ASN A 179 17.06 -1.91 -34.52
C ASN A 179 15.55 -2.12 -34.74
N VAL A 180 14.84 -2.68 -33.75
CA VAL A 180 13.37 -2.81 -33.77
C VAL A 180 12.74 -1.42 -33.78
N ASN A 181 13.16 -0.55 -32.89
CA ASN A 181 12.66 0.83 -32.83
C ASN A 181 12.98 1.62 -34.11
N ASP A 182 14.20 1.50 -34.60
CA ASP A 182 14.67 2.21 -35.80
C ASP A 182 13.90 1.75 -37.07
N ARG A 183 13.56 0.47 -37.16
CA ARG A 183 12.90 -0.13 -38.33
C ARG A 183 11.37 -0.01 -38.29
N TYR A 184 10.76 -0.25 -37.11
CA TYR A 184 9.31 -0.39 -36.98
C TYR A 184 8.66 0.71 -36.13
N GLY A 185 9.48 1.62 -35.57
CA GLY A 185 9.01 2.72 -34.72
C GLY A 185 8.82 2.35 -33.27
N HIS A 186 8.83 3.34 -32.39
CA HIS A 186 8.76 3.17 -30.93
C HIS A 186 7.45 2.48 -30.48
N LEU A 187 6.31 2.76 -31.13
CA LEU A 187 5.05 2.10 -30.79
C LEU A 187 5.09 0.58 -30.96
N PHE A 188 5.84 0.11 -31.96
CA PHE A 188 6.04 -1.32 -32.14
C PHE A 188 7.02 -1.88 -31.09
N GLY A 189 8.10 -1.16 -30.79
CA GLY A 189 9.00 -1.52 -29.71
C GLY A 189 8.29 -1.63 -28.37
N ASP A 190 7.36 -0.72 -28.08
CA ASP A 190 6.52 -0.77 -26.87
C ASP A 190 5.68 -2.05 -26.80
N LYS A 191 5.06 -2.45 -27.94
CA LYS A 191 4.32 -3.73 -28.04
C LYS A 191 5.26 -4.94 -27.77
N VAL A 192 6.48 -4.90 -28.28
CA VAL A 192 7.50 -5.97 -28.03
C VAL A 192 7.81 -6.08 -26.55
N LEU A 193 8.05 -4.97 -25.87
CA LEU A 193 8.31 -4.92 -24.43
C LEU A 193 7.13 -5.42 -23.60
N GLN A 194 5.92 -5.02 -23.95
CA GLN A 194 4.70 -5.46 -23.28
C GLN A 194 4.47 -6.97 -23.44
N GLU A 195 4.68 -7.50 -24.64
CA GLU A 195 4.53 -8.93 -24.91
C GLU A 195 5.57 -9.75 -24.18
N PHE A 196 6.83 -9.28 -24.13
CA PHE A 196 7.88 -9.91 -23.35
C PHE A 196 7.54 -9.94 -21.85
N ALA A 197 7.07 -8.83 -21.31
CA ALA A 197 6.63 -8.76 -19.91
C ALA A 197 5.45 -9.69 -19.60
N ARG A 198 4.50 -9.83 -20.54
CA ARG A 198 3.38 -10.76 -20.43
C ARG A 198 3.87 -12.22 -20.39
N MET A 199 4.82 -12.55 -21.23
CA MET A 199 5.45 -13.88 -21.27
C MET A 199 6.18 -14.17 -19.96
N LEU A 200 6.96 -13.22 -19.42
CA LEU A 200 7.61 -13.37 -18.11
C LEU A 200 6.60 -13.69 -17.02
N ARG A 201 5.49 -12.96 -16.94
CA ARG A 201 4.43 -13.23 -15.95
C ARG A 201 3.79 -14.61 -16.08
N THR A 202 3.73 -15.15 -17.29
CA THR A 202 3.20 -16.51 -17.52
C THR A 202 4.20 -17.58 -17.13
N LEU A 203 5.50 -17.31 -17.32
CA LEU A 203 6.55 -18.28 -17.10
C LEU A 203 6.99 -18.39 -15.64
N PHE A 204 6.95 -17.29 -14.88
CA PHE A 204 7.38 -17.21 -13.50
C PHE A 204 6.21 -17.18 -12.52
N ARG A 205 6.46 -17.48 -11.24
CA ARG A 205 5.45 -17.51 -10.19
C ARG A 205 5.13 -16.10 -9.69
N SER A 206 3.97 -15.90 -9.10
CA SER A 206 3.61 -14.63 -8.43
C SER A 206 4.52 -14.30 -7.24
N SER A 207 5.19 -15.29 -6.65
CA SER A 207 6.18 -15.09 -5.58
C SER A 207 7.53 -14.58 -6.08
N ASP A 208 7.85 -14.78 -7.36
CA ASP A 208 9.09 -14.31 -7.98
C ASP A 208 9.03 -12.79 -8.23
N ILE A 209 10.19 -12.14 -8.25
CA ILE A 209 10.27 -10.70 -8.46
C ILE A 209 10.69 -10.46 -9.92
N LEU A 210 9.77 -9.91 -10.71
CA LEU A 210 10.00 -9.58 -12.12
C LEU A 210 10.15 -8.06 -12.26
N VAL A 211 11.25 -7.64 -12.85
CA VAL A 211 11.67 -6.23 -12.92
C VAL A 211 11.94 -5.84 -14.35
N ARG A 212 11.48 -4.66 -14.78
CA ARG A 212 12.08 -3.96 -15.91
C ARG A 212 13.17 -3.05 -15.37
N PHE A 213 14.43 -3.39 -15.69
CA PHE A 213 15.57 -2.65 -15.16
C PHE A 213 15.77 -1.31 -15.86
N GLY A 214 15.54 -1.26 -17.17
CA GLY A 214 15.54 -0.05 -18.00
C GLY A 214 15.59 -0.42 -19.48
N GLY A 215 15.01 0.40 -20.35
CA GLY A 215 15.02 0.14 -21.78
C GLY A 215 14.49 -1.25 -22.14
N ASP A 216 15.38 -2.10 -22.63
CA ASP A 216 15.20 -3.50 -23.06
C ASP A 216 15.74 -4.53 -22.06
N GLU A 217 16.20 -4.08 -20.88
CA GLU A 217 16.75 -4.91 -19.83
C GLU A 217 15.71 -5.33 -18.79
N PHE A 218 15.70 -6.63 -18.46
CA PHE A 218 14.78 -7.22 -17.48
C PHE A 218 15.54 -8.07 -16.47
N VAL A 219 14.94 -8.24 -15.30
CA VAL A 219 15.45 -9.13 -14.25
C VAL A 219 14.32 -10.02 -13.75
N ALA A 220 14.59 -11.32 -13.62
CA ALA A 220 13.73 -12.25 -12.91
C ALA A 220 14.50 -12.82 -11.71
N PHE A 221 14.01 -12.56 -10.50
CA PHE A 221 14.57 -13.08 -9.26
C PHE A 221 13.64 -14.15 -8.69
N LEU A 222 14.17 -15.36 -8.60
CA LEU A 222 13.42 -16.56 -8.21
C LEU A 222 13.76 -16.91 -6.77
N LYS A 223 12.74 -16.99 -5.94
CA LYS A 223 12.86 -17.29 -4.51
C LYS A 223 12.73 -18.79 -4.25
N ASP A 224 13.48 -19.26 -3.28
CA ASP A 224 13.36 -20.61 -2.72
C ASP A 224 13.37 -21.71 -3.83
N ILE A 225 14.40 -21.69 -4.67
CA ILE A 225 14.53 -22.63 -5.79
C ILE A 225 15.89 -23.34 -5.78
N PRO A 226 15.95 -24.62 -6.16
CA PRO A 226 17.21 -25.28 -6.46
C PRO A 226 17.79 -24.81 -7.80
N ASN A 227 19.10 -25.02 -7.98
CA ASN A 227 19.80 -24.63 -9.21
C ASN A 227 19.22 -25.31 -10.48
N THR A 228 18.73 -26.54 -10.36
CA THR A 228 18.07 -27.25 -11.45
C THR A 228 16.86 -26.50 -11.99
N THR A 229 16.06 -25.89 -11.10
CA THR A 229 14.92 -25.06 -11.47
C THR A 229 15.35 -23.78 -12.18
N LEU A 230 16.44 -23.13 -11.74
CA LEU A 230 16.97 -21.94 -12.40
C LEU A 230 17.36 -22.27 -13.85
N LEU A 231 18.12 -23.34 -14.06
CA LEU A 231 18.55 -23.80 -15.39
C LEU A 231 17.34 -24.18 -16.28
N GLN A 232 16.34 -24.86 -15.71
CA GLN A 232 15.11 -25.18 -16.43
C GLN A 232 14.36 -23.92 -16.86
N LYS A 233 14.21 -22.95 -15.96
CA LYS A 233 13.54 -21.66 -16.27
C LYS A 233 14.29 -20.85 -17.32
N THR A 234 15.62 -20.85 -17.29
CA THR A 234 16.46 -20.21 -18.32
C THR A 234 16.20 -20.81 -19.70
N ARG A 235 16.15 -22.15 -19.81
CA ARG A 235 15.84 -22.84 -21.08
C ARG A 235 14.42 -22.54 -21.54
N GLN A 236 13.43 -22.67 -20.66
CA GLN A 236 12.03 -22.37 -20.97
C GLN A 236 11.86 -20.94 -21.47
N LEU A 237 12.55 -19.97 -20.85
CA LEU A 237 12.51 -18.58 -21.27
C LEU A 237 13.08 -18.43 -22.70
N SER A 238 14.27 -18.98 -22.98
CA SER A 238 14.91 -18.92 -24.30
C SER A 238 14.04 -19.55 -25.40
N GLU A 239 13.38 -20.68 -25.10
CA GLU A 239 12.47 -21.35 -26.02
C GLU A 239 11.20 -20.54 -26.25
N SER A 240 10.62 -19.99 -25.17
CA SER A 240 9.38 -19.20 -25.23
C SER A 240 9.54 -17.92 -26.04
N VAL A 241 10.68 -17.22 -25.87
CA VAL A 241 10.98 -15.99 -26.62
C VAL A 241 10.98 -16.24 -28.13
N GLN A 242 11.57 -17.37 -28.57
CA GLN A 242 11.62 -17.71 -30.00
C GLN A 242 10.24 -18.06 -30.61
N GLN A 243 9.27 -18.41 -29.76
CA GLN A 243 7.90 -18.73 -30.19
C GLN A 243 7.02 -17.49 -30.35
N VAL A 244 7.41 -16.35 -29.77
CA VAL A 244 6.65 -15.09 -29.90
C VAL A 244 6.75 -14.59 -31.34
N LYS A 245 5.61 -14.48 -32.01
CA LYS A 245 5.49 -13.98 -33.39
C LYS A 245 4.67 -12.71 -33.41
N PHE A 246 5.22 -11.71 -34.08
CA PHE A 246 4.52 -10.47 -34.37
C PHE A 246 4.07 -10.53 -35.84
N TRP A 247 2.85 -10.99 -36.08
CA TRP A 247 2.30 -11.28 -37.40
C TRP A 247 2.32 -10.09 -38.36
N GLU A 248 2.23 -8.87 -37.82
CA GLU A 248 2.21 -7.65 -38.64
C GLU A 248 3.55 -7.37 -39.33
N ASN A 249 4.67 -7.85 -38.80
CA ASN A 249 6.02 -7.45 -39.23
C ASN A 249 7.01 -8.63 -39.41
N ASP A 250 6.56 -9.89 -39.35
CA ASP A 250 7.41 -11.10 -39.39
C ASP A 250 8.64 -11.01 -38.46
N TYR A 251 8.48 -10.28 -37.36
CA TYR A 251 9.54 -10.08 -36.38
C TYR A 251 9.58 -11.25 -35.39
N ARG A 252 10.80 -11.76 -35.14
CA ARG A 252 11.08 -12.76 -34.12
C ARG A 252 11.97 -12.15 -33.05
N MET A 253 11.51 -12.23 -31.81
CA MET A 253 12.25 -11.75 -30.68
C MET A 253 13.34 -12.75 -30.28
N THR A 254 14.52 -12.26 -29.91
CA THR A 254 15.59 -13.03 -29.24
C THR A 254 16.05 -12.26 -28.01
N CYS A 255 16.68 -12.96 -27.06
CA CYS A 255 17.24 -12.33 -25.87
C CYS A 255 18.52 -13.04 -25.42
N SER A 256 19.41 -12.27 -24.84
CA SER A 256 20.60 -12.73 -24.14
C SER A 256 20.29 -12.86 -22.64
N ILE A 257 20.73 -13.96 -22.00
CA ILE A 257 20.38 -14.26 -20.61
C ILE A 257 21.63 -14.57 -19.80
N GLY A 258 21.90 -13.75 -18.78
CA GLY A 258 22.86 -14.05 -17.72
C GLY A 258 22.14 -14.68 -16.52
N ALA A 259 22.65 -15.80 -15.99
CA ALA A 259 22.07 -16.47 -14.83
C ALA A 259 23.05 -16.52 -13.65
N CYS A 260 22.55 -16.21 -12.46
CA CYS A 260 23.29 -16.31 -11.21
C CYS A 260 22.48 -17.14 -10.19
N PHE A 261 23.14 -18.11 -9.57
CA PHE A 261 22.55 -18.91 -8.48
C PHE A 261 23.24 -18.58 -7.15
N LEU A 262 22.43 -18.33 -6.13
CA LEU A 262 22.88 -18.14 -4.75
C LEU A 262 22.45 -19.36 -3.94
N PRO A 263 23.42 -20.24 -3.58
CA PRO A 263 23.13 -21.44 -2.81
C PRO A 263 22.79 -21.12 -1.36
N GLU A 264 22.40 -22.16 -0.62
CA GLU A 264 22.23 -22.15 0.83
C GLU A 264 23.49 -21.64 1.54
N ASN A 265 23.34 -21.13 2.78
CA ASN A 265 24.44 -20.63 3.61
C ASN A 265 25.25 -19.43 3.06
N THR A 266 24.68 -18.70 2.10
CA THR A 266 25.24 -17.40 1.66
C THR A 266 24.80 -16.23 2.58
N ALA A 267 24.30 -16.53 3.77
CA ALA A 267 23.97 -15.54 4.80
C ALA A 267 25.24 -14.78 5.19
N GLY A 268 25.27 -13.47 4.90
CA GLY A 268 26.41 -12.60 5.17
C GLY A 268 27.13 -12.06 3.94
N TYR A 269 26.88 -12.60 2.76
CA TYR A 269 27.29 -11.96 1.51
C TYR A 269 26.25 -10.90 1.12
N SER A 270 26.42 -9.68 1.59
CA SER A 270 25.71 -8.53 1.04
C SER A 270 26.28 -8.22 -0.36
N PHE A 271 25.88 -9.00 -1.37
CA PHE A 271 26.02 -8.54 -2.74
C PHE A 271 24.85 -7.59 -3.00
N PRO A 272 25.10 -6.27 -3.10
CA PRO A 272 24.04 -5.37 -3.51
C PRO A 272 23.55 -5.81 -4.90
N PHE A 273 22.24 -5.77 -5.10
CA PHE A 273 21.59 -6.11 -6.37
C PHE A 273 22.30 -5.50 -7.60
N SER A 274 22.79 -4.25 -7.47
CA SER A 274 23.57 -3.57 -8.49
C SER A 274 24.88 -4.28 -8.86
N ALA A 275 25.58 -4.88 -7.90
CA ALA A 275 26.81 -5.63 -8.16
C ALA A 275 26.53 -6.97 -8.85
N MET A 276 25.39 -7.60 -8.55
CA MET A 276 24.97 -8.82 -9.24
C MET A 276 24.65 -8.53 -10.71
N ILE A 277 23.95 -7.46 -11.03
CA ILE A 277 23.66 -7.07 -12.41
C ILE A 277 24.94 -6.74 -13.16
N GLN A 278 25.84 -5.94 -12.59
CA GLN A 278 27.13 -5.62 -13.25
C GLN A 278 27.96 -6.83 -13.59
N LYS A 279 27.95 -7.86 -12.73
CA LYS A 279 28.76 -9.07 -12.90
C LYS A 279 28.17 -10.05 -13.93
N TYR A 280 26.84 -10.09 -14.06
CA TYR A 280 26.14 -11.09 -14.88
C TYR A 280 25.35 -10.49 -16.04
N ARG A 281 25.62 -9.24 -16.39
CA ARG A 281 25.10 -8.60 -17.60
C ARG A 281 25.62 -9.36 -18.82
N PRO A 282 24.75 -9.78 -19.76
CA PRO A 282 25.12 -10.54 -20.94
C PRO A 282 26.00 -9.74 -21.88
#